data_3ab128088e98e2c3451b8f827f2c11b6
#
_entry.id   3ab128088e98e2c3451b8f827f2c11b6
#
_cell.length_a   1.000
_cell.length_b   1.000
_cell.length_c   1.000
_cell.angle_alpha   90.00
_cell.angle_beta   90.00
_cell.angle_gamma   90.00
#
_symmetry.space_group_name_H-M   'P 1'
#
loop_
_entity.id
_entity.type
_entity.pdbx_description
1 polymer ?
#
loop_
_entity_poly.entity_id
_entity_poly.type
_entity_poly.pdbx_seq_one_letter_code
_entity_poly.pdbx_strand_id
1 'polypeptide(L)'
;MIYTYLRESAVTDTGVDLAIDLATSGGPAPHPYFFDGFVERADIAAAALLVVARVARTRFYTPPGMLAAVLRAADPVVTSDGAGLRFESLSACCGVYCRLDLLPTGLDRPPHARGTTNVDVNPPMRDALSGVAGLDPLHLAVGADELRVTTMDGAVIERRVPLPERWVRSFAEVHLIARSSAAGATYTPAAVRRFLQSQPRGRGALFAVPAPGGALRLASRPAPGGVGVAGPERLRALDPLLRHATRVRTYGPSAGDTGSAWLLDLPGARFTLQLSPSPSRAFSGEGGILTSDEAGHQGWDLVDAAPFDRHLPLDEAVQAADQPRMRAAEALVASGAVTRSGDTATVRGTDADYTVRDTPAGERCTCAWFATHALRRGPCKHILAVRLHRPA
;
A
#
# COMPACT_ATOMS: atom_id res chain seq x y z
N MET A 1 18.76 25.12 1.76
CA MET A 1 18.28 25.75 3.02
C MET A 1 17.36 26.88 2.59
N ILE A 2 16.11 26.88 3.04
CA ILE A 2 15.15 27.94 2.77
C ILE A 2 15.15 28.92 3.93
N TYR A 3 15.00 30.22 3.61
CA TYR A 3 14.90 31.26 4.62
C TYR A 3 13.49 31.84 4.60
N THR A 4 12.92 32.07 5.77
CA THR A 4 11.73 32.89 5.91
C THR A 4 12.14 34.35 5.96
N TYR A 5 11.33 35.21 5.31
CA TYR A 5 11.50 36.65 5.37
C TYR A 5 10.38 37.25 6.21
N LEU A 6 10.72 38.24 7.03
CA LEU A 6 9.75 38.89 7.92
C LEU A 6 8.78 39.80 7.13
N ARG A 7 9.22 40.25 5.94
CA ARG A 7 8.42 41.06 5.02
C ARG A 7 9.00 40.95 3.61
N GLU A 8 8.22 41.33 2.62
CA GLU A 8 8.70 41.42 1.23
C GLU A 8 9.59 42.64 1.04
N SER A 9 10.53 42.54 0.10
CA SER A 9 11.31 43.71 -0.35
C SER A 9 10.41 44.63 -1.13
N ALA A 10 10.46 45.90 -0.84
CA ALA A 10 9.67 46.91 -1.51
C ALA A 10 10.55 48.09 -1.96
N VAL A 11 10.17 48.65 -3.10
CA VAL A 11 10.77 49.91 -3.58
C VAL A 11 9.64 50.94 -3.58
N THR A 12 9.84 52.03 -2.84
CA THR A 12 8.90 53.13 -2.80
C THR A 12 9.55 54.33 -3.45
N ASP A 13 8.96 54.86 -4.52
CA ASP A 13 9.36 56.09 -5.18
C ASP A 13 8.30 57.17 -4.90
N THR A 14 8.70 58.20 -4.20
CA THR A 14 7.80 59.32 -3.86
C THR A 14 7.96 60.50 -4.84
N GLY A 15 8.81 60.33 -5.88
CA GLY A 15 9.15 61.41 -6.83
C GLY A 15 10.16 62.43 -6.28
N VAL A 16 10.46 62.35 -4.99
CA VAL A 16 11.48 63.18 -4.31
C VAL A 16 12.59 62.30 -3.72
N ASP A 17 12.20 61.17 -3.14
CA ASP A 17 13.08 60.20 -2.53
C ASP A 17 12.75 58.75 -3.02
N LEU A 18 13.80 57.99 -3.31
CA LEU A 18 13.73 56.56 -3.58
C LEU A 18 14.11 55.76 -2.31
N ALA A 19 13.14 55.13 -1.70
CA ALA A 19 13.40 54.27 -0.55
C ALA A 19 13.36 52.79 -1.02
N ILE A 20 14.41 52.05 -0.68
CA ILE A 20 14.53 50.59 -0.87
C ILE A 20 14.43 49.93 0.46
N ASP A 21 13.35 49.23 0.67
CA ASP A 21 13.12 48.43 1.88
C ASP A 21 13.44 46.97 1.59
N LEU A 22 14.55 46.46 2.12
CA LEU A 22 15.01 45.12 1.88
C LEU A 22 14.35 44.12 2.84
N ALA A 23 13.97 42.97 2.32
CA ALA A 23 13.49 41.86 3.12
C ALA A 23 14.53 41.43 4.13
N THR A 24 14.15 41.31 5.40
CA THR A 24 15.01 40.83 6.48
C THR A 24 14.72 39.32 6.68
N SER A 25 15.78 38.51 6.69
CA SER A 25 15.65 37.09 6.96
C SER A 25 15.22 36.82 8.40
N GLY A 26 14.16 36.05 8.57
CA GLY A 26 13.71 35.52 9.86
C GLY A 26 14.47 34.26 10.32
N GLY A 27 15.47 33.83 9.55
CA GLY A 27 16.25 32.62 9.81
C GLY A 27 15.90 31.44 8.89
N PRO A 28 16.57 30.30 9.04
CA PRO A 28 16.28 29.10 8.25
C PRO A 28 14.89 28.54 8.60
N ALA A 29 14.09 28.28 7.58
CA ALA A 29 12.81 27.61 7.71
C ALA A 29 12.92 26.16 7.23
N PRO A 30 12.10 25.22 7.75
CA PRO A 30 11.95 23.90 7.18
C PRO A 30 11.52 24.00 5.72
N HIS A 31 12.02 23.07 4.88
CA HIS A 31 11.55 22.99 3.50
C HIS A 31 10.05 22.66 3.50
N PRO A 32 9.19 23.37 2.74
CA PRO A 32 7.75 23.15 2.77
C PRO A 32 7.35 21.80 2.15
N TYR A 33 8.23 21.20 1.36
CA TYR A 33 8.00 19.92 0.70
C TYR A 33 8.92 18.83 1.29
N PHE A 34 8.40 17.60 1.37
CA PHE A 34 9.21 16.41 1.68
C PHE A 34 10.19 16.11 0.54
N PHE A 35 9.73 16.35 -0.69
CA PHE A 35 10.50 16.25 -1.91
C PHE A 35 10.14 17.41 -2.84
N ASP A 36 11.14 17.93 -3.55
CA ASP A 36 11.00 18.98 -4.56
C ASP A 36 12.13 18.80 -5.58
N GLY A 37 11.85 18.16 -6.72
CA GLY A 37 12.87 17.77 -7.69
C GLY A 37 12.33 17.07 -8.91
N PHE A 38 13.24 16.66 -9.79
CA PHE A 38 12.93 15.98 -11.04
C PHE A 38 13.03 14.46 -10.93
N VAL A 39 12.25 13.79 -11.77
CA VAL A 39 12.29 12.34 -11.94
C VAL A 39 13.15 12.01 -13.16
N GLU A 40 14.17 11.15 -12.99
CA GLU A 40 15.13 10.77 -14.03
C GLU A 40 14.49 10.09 -15.26
N ARG A 41 13.46 9.26 -15.02
CA ARG A 41 12.71 8.57 -16.08
C ARG A 41 11.25 8.99 -16.01
N ALA A 42 11.02 10.21 -16.47
CA ALA A 42 9.71 10.85 -16.49
C ALA A 42 8.63 10.02 -17.19
N ASP A 43 8.96 9.44 -18.34
CA ASP A 43 8.08 8.57 -19.13
C ASP A 43 7.60 7.34 -18.35
N ILE A 44 8.51 6.72 -17.59
CA ILE A 44 8.21 5.55 -16.77
C ILE A 44 7.39 5.94 -15.54
N ALA A 45 7.81 7.00 -14.85
CA ALA A 45 7.13 7.47 -13.66
C ALA A 45 5.70 7.94 -13.97
N ALA A 46 5.51 8.71 -15.04
CA ALA A 46 4.20 9.15 -15.48
C ALA A 46 3.29 7.97 -15.84
N ALA A 47 3.79 7.00 -16.61
CA ALA A 47 3.04 5.79 -16.92
C ALA A 47 2.65 5.00 -15.66
N ALA A 48 3.55 4.89 -14.67
CA ALA A 48 3.29 4.18 -13.43
C ALA A 48 2.30 4.93 -12.52
N LEU A 49 2.40 6.27 -12.41
CA LEU A 49 1.45 7.11 -11.69
C LEU A 49 0.04 7.01 -12.29
N LEU A 50 -0.06 6.96 -13.62
CA LEU A 50 -1.34 6.72 -14.31
C LEU A 50 -1.93 5.35 -13.98
N VAL A 51 -1.10 4.32 -13.80
CA VAL A 51 -1.58 3.00 -13.35
C VAL A 51 -2.06 3.07 -11.91
N VAL A 52 -1.33 3.73 -10.99
CA VAL A 52 -1.74 3.95 -9.60
C VAL A 52 -3.11 4.64 -9.55
N ALA A 53 -3.28 5.74 -10.30
CA ALA A 53 -4.55 6.47 -10.38
C ALA A 53 -5.68 5.64 -11.00
N ARG A 54 -5.38 4.84 -12.03
CA ARG A 54 -6.37 3.95 -12.66
C ARG A 54 -6.82 2.85 -11.70
N VAL A 55 -5.90 2.20 -10.98
CA VAL A 55 -6.23 1.17 -9.99
C VAL A 55 -7.15 1.74 -8.92
N ALA A 56 -6.88 2.93 -8.39
CA ALA A 56 -7.71 3.59 -7.39
C ALA A 56 -9.19 3.69 -7.81
N ARG A 57 -9.44 3.93 -9.10
CA ARG A 57 -10.79 4.08 -9.67
C ARG A 57 -11.40 2.78 -10.21
N THR A 58 -10.60 1.72 -10.34
CA THR A 58 -11.07 0.44 -10.89
C THR A 58 -11.85 -0.35 -9.85
N ARG A 59 -12.95 -0.95 -10.29
CA ARG A 59 -13.78 -1.85 -9.48
C ARG A 59 -13.77 -3.23 -10.11
N PHE A 60 -13.33 -4.20 -9.36
CA PHE A 60 -13.40 -5.62 -9.75
C PHE A 60 -14.60 -6.32 -9.12
N TYR A 61 -15.07 -5.80 -7.98
CA TYR A 61 -16.24 -6.26 -7.27
C TYR A 61 -16.90 -5.08 -6.53
N THR A 62 -18.22 -5.05 -6.47
CA THR A 62 -18.96 -4.07 -5.66
C THR A 62 -19.84 -4.80 -4.67
N PRO A 63 -19.57 -4.70 -3.37
CA PRO A 63 -20.48 -5.21 -2.35
C PRO A 63 -21.85 -4.54 -2.49
N PRO A 64 -22.96 -5.28 -2.29
CA PRO A 64 -24.29 -4.68 -2.28
C PRO A 64 -24.37 -3.51 -1.27
N GLY A 65 -24.99 -2.41 -1.68
CA GLY A 65 -25.21 -1.24 -0.82
C GLY A 65 -24.02 -0.29 -0.63
N MET A 66 -22.82 -0.61 -1.11
CA MET A 66 -21.61 0.20 -0.86
C MET A 66 -21.18 1.09 -2.05
N LEU A 67 -21.97 1.18 -3.11
CA LEU A 67 -21.57 1.88 -4.33
C LEU A 67 -21.15 3.34 -4.12
N ALA A 68 -21.94 4.10 -3.36
CA ALA A 68 -21.67 5.52 -3.13
C ALA A 68 -20.41 5.77 -2.27
N ALA A 69 -20.15 4.92 -1.28
CA ALA A 69 -18.96 5.01 -0.44
C ALA A 69 -17.69 4.60 -1.22
N VAL A 70 -17.83 3.63 -2.13
CA VAL A 70 -16.76 3.15 -2.99
C VAL A 70 -16.33 4.19 -4.02
N LEU A 71 -17.24 5.00 -4.53
CA LEU A 71 -16.95 6.00 -5.56
C LEU A 71 -16.24 7.25 -5.02
N ARG A 72 -16.38 7.55 -3.74
CA ARG A 72 -15.80 8.75 -3.10
C ARG A 72 -14.37 8.62 -2.62
N ALA A 73 -13.77 7.45 -2.73
CA ALA A 73 -12.46 7.17 -2.16
C ALA A 73 -11.56 6.52 -3.20
N ALA A 74 -10.83 7.35 -3.92
CA ALA A 74 -9.95 6.92 -4.99
C ALA A 74 -8.59 7.64 -4.93
N ASP A 75 -8.09 7.92 -3.71
CA ASP A 75 -7.04 8.90 -3.49
C ASP A 75 -5.72 8.22 -3.12
N PRO A 76 -4.72 8.20 -4.03
CA PRO A 76 -3.40 7.64 -3.74
C PRO A 76 -2.73 8.27 -2.52
N VAL A 77 -2.01 7.45 -1.78
CA VAL A 77 -1.15 7.88 -0.67
C VAL A 77 0.26 8.06 -1.19
N VAL A 78 0.89 9.18 -0.83
CA VAL A 78 2.28 9.49 -1.18
C VAL A 78 3.10 9.55 0.09
N THR A 79 4.18 8.78 0.14
CA THR A 79 5.11 8.74 1.28
C THR A 79 6.51 9.04 0.80
N SER A 80 7.20 9.94 1.51
CA SER A 80 8.65 10.09 1.46
C SER A 80 9.26 9.39 2.68
N ASP A 81 10.14 8.42 2.45
CA ASP A 81 10.86 7.70 3.50
C ASP A 81 12.26 8.27 3.78
N GLY A 82 12.59 9.39 3.14
CA GLY A 82 13.89 10.06 3.23
C GLY A 82 14.92 9.54 2.21
N ALA A 83 14.66 8.44 1.53
CA ALA A 83 15.51 7.90 0.47
C ALA A 83 14.83 7.95 -0.90
N GLY A 84 13.52 7.73 -0.96
CA GLY A 84 12.72 7.71 -2.17
C GLY A 84 11.31 8.19 -1.94
N LEU A 85 10.49 8.07 -2.99
CA LEU A 85 9.06 8.39 -2.95
C LEU A 85 8.26 7.13 -3.23
N ARG A 86 7.16 6.96 -2.52
CA ARG A 86 6.24 5.84 -2.64
C ARG A 86 4.84 6.35 -2.88
N PHE A 87 4.21 5.86 -3.95
CA PHE A 87 2.84 6.15 -4.31
C PHE A 87 2.03 4.87 -4.22
N GLU A 88 0.98 4.87 -3.41
CA GLU A 88 0.19 3.67 -3.11
C GLU A 88 -1.28 3.90 -3.38
N SER A 89 -1.97 2.91 -3.90
CA SER A 89 -3.42 2.94 -3.99
C SER A 89 -4.05 1.56 -3.82
N LEU A 90 -5.31 1.57 -3.44
CA LEU A 90 -6.19 0.41 -3.43
C LEU A 90 -7.25 0.61 -4.50
N SER A 91 -7.63 -0.47 -5.18
CA SER A 91 -8.81 -0.42 -6.05
C SER A 91 -10.05 0.02 -5.25
N ALA A 92 -11.01 0.62 -5.93
CA ALA A 92 -12.23 1.10 -5.31
C ALA A 92 -12.99 0.01 -4.51
N CYS A 93 -12.79 -1.26 -4.82
CA CYS A 93 -13.29 -2.41 -4.05
C CYS A 93 -12.26 -2.97 -3.05
N CYS A 94 -11.11 -2.33 -2.86
CA CYS A 94 -10.00 -2.79 -2.01
C CYS A 94 -9.53 -4.24 -2.29
N GLY A 95 -9.74 -4.77 -3.50
CA GLY A 95 -9.32 -6.12 -3.88
C GLY A 95 -7.96 -6.18 -4.59
N VAL A 96 -7.46 -5.03 -5.01
CA VAL A 96 -6.14 -4.85 -5.62
C VAL A 96 -5.45 -3.71 -4.91
N TYR A 97 -4.22 -3.92 -4.51
CA TYR A 97 -3.30 -2.91 -4.04
C TYR A 97 -2.22 -2.70 -5.09
N CYS A 98 -1.81 -1.47 -5.31
CA CYS A 98 -0.61 -1.19 -6.09
C CYS A 98 0.26 -0.13 -5.44
N ARG A 99 1.56 -0.21 -5.77
CA ARG A 99 2.60 0.65 -5.23
C ARG A 99 3.64 0.96 -6.29
N LEU A 100 3.94 2.23 -6.46
CA LEU A 100 5.10 2.71 -7.21
C LEU A 100 6.13 3.21 -6.20
N ASP A 101 7.33 2.68 -6.22
CA ASP A 101 8.49 3.20 -5.52
C ASP A 101 9.41 3.89 -6.53
N LEU A 102 9.60 5.21 -6.43
CA LEU A 102 10.66 5.94 -7.09
C LEU A 102 11.90 5.82 -6.21
N LEU A 103 12.89 5.09 -6.71
CA LEU A 103 14.12 4.79 -5.98
C LEU A 103 15.07 6.00 -5.97
N PRO A 104 16.08 6.05 -5.10
CA PRO A 104 17.08 7.12 -5.12
C PRO A 104 17.72 7.34 -6.51
N THR A 105 17.89 6.27 -7.29
CA THR A 105 18.42 6.31 -8.66
C THR A 105 17.41 6.82 -9.70
N GLY A 106 16.18 7.03 -9.32
CA GLY A 106 15.11 7.57 -10.17
C GLY A 106 14.78 9.03 -9.86
N LEU A 107 15.48 9.65 -8.93
CA LEU A 107 15.30 11.03 -8.50
C LEU A 107 16.60 11.82 -8.72
N ASP A 108 16.50 13.08 -9.12
CA ASP A 108 17.65 13.98 -9.33
C ASP A 108 18.34 14.37 -7.99
N ARG A 109 17.60 14.22 -6.90
CA ARG A 109 18.08 14.53 -5.53
C ARG A 109 17.35 13.69 -4.49
N PRO A 110 17.94 13.49 -3.30
CA PRO A 110 17.25 12.82 -2.21
C PRO A 110 16.11 13.70 -1.68
N PRO A 111 15.06 13.09 -1.10
CA PRO A 111 14.03 13.81 -0.37
C PRO A 111 14.59 14.68 0.76
N HIS A 112 13.97 15.82 1.01
CA HIS A 112 14.35 16.76 2.07
C HIS A 112 13.93 16.28 3.46
N ALA A 113 12.80 15.55 3.53
CA ALA A 113 12.23 15.08 4.77
C ALA A 113 11.40 13.82 4.57
N ARG A 114 11.08 13.15 5.67
CA ARG A 114 10.07 12.09 5.72
C ARG A 114 8.68 12.70 5.90
N GLY A 115 7.69 12.08 5.30
CA GLY A 115 6.30 12.50 5.46
C GLY A 115 5.34 11.69 4.61
N THR A 116 4.07 11.80 4.92
CA THR A 116 2.99 11.12 4.19
C THR A 116 1.85 12.09 3.94
N THR A 117 1.35 12.08 2.71
CA THR A 117 0.13 12.79 2.31
C THR A 117 -0.74 11.90 1.44
N ASN A 118 -1.97 12.28 1.21
CA ASN A 118 -2.85 11.60 0.25
C ASN A 118 -3.59 12.63 -0.59
N VAL A 119 -3.65 12.39 -1.87
CA VAL A 119 -4.16 13.35 -2.86
C VAL A 119 -5.06 12.64 -3.87
N ASP A 120 -6.11 13.28 -4.33
CA ASP A 120 -6.86 12.79 -5.50
C ASP A 120 -6.02 13.02 -6.77
N VAL A 121 -6.08 12.08 -7.71
CA VAL A 121 -5.50 12.26 -9.05
C VAL A 121 -6.62 12.56 -10.03
N ASN A 122 -6.97 13.83 -10.09
CA ASN A 122 -8.06 14.39 -10.88
C ASN A 122 -7.79 14.32 -12.41
N PRO A 123 -8.80 14.54 -13.27
CA PRO A 123 -8.60 14.56 -14.71
C PRO A 123 -7.45 15.45 -15.16
N PRO A 124 -7.29 16.72 -14.72
CA PRO A 124 -6.17 17.56 -15.12
C PRO A 124 -4.80 16.94 -14.82
N MET A 125 -4.62 16.32 -13.62
CA MET A 125 -3.38 15.63 -13.26
C MET A 125 -3.11 14.44 -14.18
N ARG A 126 -4.15 13.64 -14.49
CA ARG A 126 -4.01 12.50 -15.41
C ARG A 126 -3.70 12.93 -16.84
N ASP A 127 -4.32 14.03 -17.29
CA ASP A 127 -4.06 14.59 -18.63
C ASP A 127 -2.62 15.07 -18.72
N ALA A 128 -2.12 15.82 -17.72
CA ALA A 128 -0.74 16.26 -17.66
C ALA A 128 0.24 15.07 -17.66
N LEU A 129 0.00 14.03 -16.83
CA LEU A 129 0.84 12.84 -16.82
C LEU A 129 0.78 12.06 -18.15
N SER A 130 -0.37 12.05 -18.84
CA SER A 130 -0.51 11.34 -20.12
C SER A 130 0.24 12.01 -21.26
N GLY A 131 0.51 13.32 -21.15
CA GLY A 131 1.30 14.09 -22.11
C GLY A 131 2.80 13.85 -22.00
N VAL A 132 3.29 13.31 -20.87
CA VAL A 132 4.74 13.09 -20.67
C VAL A 132 5.25 11.96 -21.55
N ALA A 133 6.17 12.27 -22.45
CA ALA A 133 6.75 11.31 -23.39
C ALA A 133 8.25 11.56 -23.62
N GLY A 134 8.97 10.50 -23.96
CA GLY A 134 10.36 10.59 -24.37
C GLY A 134 11.27 11.20 -23.30
N LEU A 135 11.84 12.37 -23.59
CA LEU A 135 12.76 13.10 -22.71
C LEU A 135 12.08 14.31 -22.02
N ASP A 136 10.76 14.39 -22.05
CA ASP A 136 10.05 15.46 -21.36
C ASP A 136 10.36 15.43 -19.86
N PRO A 137 10.62 16.59 -19.23
CA PRO A 137 10.86 16.64 -17.79
C PRO A 137 9.57 16.41 -17.02
N LEU A 138 9.69 15.76 -15.88
CA LEU A 138 8.64 15.62 -14.88
C LEU A 138 9.19 16.09 -13.53
N HIS A 139 8.65 17.18 -13.03
CA HIS A 139 9.00 17.71 -11.73
C HIS A 139 7.89 17.39 -10.72
N LEU A 140 8.27 16.90 -9.54
CA LEU A 140 7.38 16.58 -8.45
C LEU A 140 7.74 17.44 -7.24
N ALA A 141 6.73 18.08 -6.62
CA ALA A 141 6.85 18.67 -5.30
C ALA A 141 5.78 18.05 -4.40
N VAL A 142 6.22 17.35 -3.36
CA VAL A 142 5.38 16.57 -2.44
C VAL A 142 5.47 17.19 -1.06
N GLY A 143 4.38 17.77 -0.58
CA GLY A 143 4.25 18.38 0.74
C GLY A 143 3.26 17.67 1.66
N ALA A 144 3.06 18.20 2.84
CA ALA A 144 2.09 17.67 3.80
C ALA A 144 0.64 17.78 3.31
N ASP A 145 0.35 18.83 2.54
CA ASP A 145 -1.01 19.20 2.15
C ASP A 145 -1.26 19.22 0.64
N GLU A 146 -0.22 18.98 -0.17
CA GLU A 146 -0.34 18.98 -1.63
C GLU A 146 0.70 18.12 -2.34
N LEU A 147 0.32 17.70 -3.54
CA LEU A 147 1.21 17.18 -4.58
C LEU A 147 1.13 18.12 -5.78
N ARG A 148 2.28 18.66 -6.19
CA ARG A 148 2.40 19.42 -7.44
C ARG A 148 3.16 18.58 -8.45
N VAL A 149 2.59 18.48 -9.63
CA VAL A 149 3.20 17.85 -10.80
C VAL A 149 3.38 18.92 -11.85
N THR A 150 4.61 19.12 -12.31
CA THR A 150 4.93 20.08 -13.38
C THR A 150 5.48 19.34 -14.58
N THR A 151 4.86 19.55 -15.72
CA THR A 151 5.24 19.04 -17.04
C THR A 151 5.59 20.19 -17.97
N MET A 152 5.88 19.90 -19.24
CA MET A 152 6.07 20.94 -20.25
C MET A 152 4.81 21.82 -20.47
N ASP A 153 3.64 21.29 -20.20
CA ASP A 153 2.36 22.00 -20.36
C ASP A 153 1.98 22.88 -19.15
N GLY A 154 2.76 22.79 -18.05
CA GLY A 154 2.53 23.57 -16.85
C GLY A 154 2.41 22.74 -15.59
N ALA A 155 2.00 23.40 -14.50
CA ALA A 155 1.86 22.79 -13.18
C ALA A 155 0.41 22.46 -12.85
N VAL A 156 0.19 21.27 -12.31
CA VAL A 156 -1.09 20.86 -11.73
C VAL A 156 -0.87 20.56 -10.26
N ILE A 157 -1.75 21.05 -9.41
CA ILE A 157 -1.67 20.92 -7.95
C ILE A 157 -2.90 20.18 -7.47
N GLU A 158 -2.68 19.09 -6.73
CA GLU A 158 -3.70 18.35 -6.02
C GLU A 158 -3.52 18.52 -4.51
N ARG A 159 -4.62 18.81 -3.84
CA ARG A 159 -4.60 19.03 -2.40
C ARG A 159 -4.93 17.76 -1.65
N ARG A 160 -4.45 17.72 -0.41
CA ARG A 160 -4.74 16.65 0.53
C ARG A 160 -6.24 16.48 0.72
N VAL A 161 -6.68 15.22 0.78
CA VAL A 161 -8.07 14.82 1.05
C VAL A 161 -8.12 13.83 2.22
N PRO A 162 -9.27 13.67 2.91
CA PRO A 162 -9.40 12.69 3.98
C PRO A 162 -9.18 11.27 3.47
N LEU A 163 -8.30 10.49 4.12
CA LEU A 163 -8.07 9.09 3.78
C LEU A 163 -9.23 8.23 4.34
N PRO A 164 -9.90 7.41 3.51
CA PRO A 164 -10.99 6.57 3.99
C PRO A 164 -10.50 5.49 4.97
N GLU A 165 -11.19 5.31 6.09
CA GLU A 165 -10.87 4.29 7.09
C GLU A 165 -10.72 2.88 6.51
N ARG A 166 -11.56 2.52 5.54
CA ARG A 166 -11.46 1.22 4.86
C ARG A 166 -10.11 1.03 4.17
N TRP A 167 -9.49 2.12 3.63
CA TRP A 167 -8.16 2.05 3.04
C TRP A 167 -7.11 1.82 4.11
N VAL A 168 -7.21 2.52 5.22
CA VAL A 168 -6.30 2.33 6.37
C VAL A 168 -6.29 0.87 6.82
N ARG A 169 -7.48 0.27 7.01
CA ARG A 169 -7.62 -1.15 7.34
C ARG A 169 -7.07 -2.08 6.25
N SER A 170 -7.34 -1.75 5.00
CA SER A 170 -6.85 -2.56 3.87
C SER A 170 -5.34 -2.50 3.74
N PHE A 171 -4.71 -1.34 3.98
CA PHE A 171 -3.26 -1.20 4.00
C PHE A 171 -2.62 -2.11 5.07
N ALA A 172 -3.20 -2.16 6.27
CA ALA A 172 -2.72 -3.05 7.32
C ALA A 172 -2.72 -4.54 6.89
N GLU A 173 -3.81 -5.01 6.25
CA GLU A 173 -3.89 -6.39 5.76
C GLU A 173 -2.91 -6.66 4.61
N VAL A 174 -2.74 -5.71 3.68
CA VAL A 174 -1.74 -5.80 2.60
C VAL A 174 -0.35 -6.06 3.16
N HIS A 175 0.04 -5.33 4.21
CA HIS A 175 1.37 -5.45 4.81
C HIS A 175 1.58 -6.74 5.58
N LEU A 176 0.55 -7.23 6.27
CA LEU A 176 0.60 -8.54 6.92
C LEU A 176 0.76 -9.68 5.91
N ILE A 177 0.03 -9.61 4.79
CA ILE A 177 0.18 -10.58 3.70
C ILE A 177 1.58 -10.47 3.08
N ALA A 178 2.08 -9.27 2.84
CA ALA A 178 3.43 -9.05 2.30
C ALA A 178 4.50 -9.66 3.22
N ARG A 179 4.41 -9.45 4.53
CA ARG A 179 5.32 -10.01 5.54
C ARG A 179 5.35 -11.54 5.55
N SER A 180 4.21 -12.18 5.28
CA SER A 180 4.10 -13.64 5.23
C SER A 180 4.36 -14.23 3.84
N SER A 181 4.64 -13.41 2.83
CA SER A 181 4.85 -13.84 1.46
C SER A 181 6.27 -14.31 1.23
N ALA A 182 6.41 -15.45 0.54
CA ALA A 182 7.68 -15.98 0.07
C ALA A 182 7.89 -15.65 -1.41
N ALA A 183 9.15 -15.57 -1.83
CA ALA A 183 9.51 -15.40 -3.23
C ALA A 183 9.02 -16.59 -4.06
N GLY A 184 8.33 -16.30 -5.15
CA GLY A 184 7.95 -17.23 -6.19
C GLY A 184 9.03 -17.29 -7.29
N ALA A 185 8.60 -17.24 -8.54
CA ALA A 185 9.51 -17.28 -9.69
C ALA A 185 9.75 -15.87 -10.26
N THR A 186 10.80 -15.77 -11.07
CA THR A 186 11.17 -14.57 -11.82
C THR A 186 10.94 -14.81 -13.30
N TYR A 187 10.39 -13.79 -13.98
CA TYR A 187 9.98 -13.87 -15.38
C TYR A 187 10.48 -12.68 -16.20
N THR A 188 10.59 -12.87 -17.49
CA THR A 188 10.78 -11.75 -18.43
C THR A 188 9.46 -11.00 -18.64
N PRO A 189 9.49 -9.70 -18.89
CA PRO A 189 8.27 -8.92 -19.18
C PRO A 189 7.48 -9.47 -20.38
N ALA A 190 8.19 -9.98 -21.40
CA ALA A 190 7.57 -10.61 -22.57
C ALA A 190 6.80 -11.89 -22.22
N ALA A 191 7.31 -12.71 -21.31
CA ALA A 191 6.61 -13.90 -20.83
C ALA A 191 5.32 -13.53 -20.08
N VAL A 192 5.41 -12.52 -19.19
CA VAL A 192 4.23 -12.02 -18.45
C VAL A 192 3.20 -11.41 -19.42
N ARG A 193 3.63 -10.63 -20.41
CA ARG A 193 2.71 -10.06 -21.40
C ARG A 193 1.95 -11.14 -22.17
N ARG A 194 2.64 -12.17 -22.68
CA ARG A 194 1.97 -13.31 -23.33
C ARG A 194 0.98 -14.02 -22.39
N PHE A 195 1.39 -14.19 -21.14
CA PHE A 195 0.52 -14.76 -20.13
C PHE A 195 -0.74 -13.91 -19.91
N LEU A 196 -0.63 -12.59 -19.79
CA LEU A 196 -1.79 -11.68 -19.63
C LEU A 196 -2.73 -11.71 -20.84
N GLN A 197 -2.19 -11.84 -22.05
CA GLN A 197 -2.98 -11.93 -23.29
C GLN A 197 -3.76 -13.25 -23.40
N SER A 198 -3.22 -14.32 -22.84
CA SER A 198 -3.83 -15.66 -22.88
C SER A 198 -4.85 -15.92 -21.76
N GLN A 199 -5.12 -14.93 -20.88
CA GLN A 199 -5.97 -15.15 -19.71
C GLN A 199 -7.44 -15.37 -20.10
N PRO A 200 -8.07 -16.43 -19.58
CA PRO A 200 -9.51 -16.62 -19.73
C PRO A 200 -10.27 -15.51 -18.99
N ARG A 201 -11.44 -15.20 -19.49
CA ARG A 201 -12.40 -14.36 -18.74
C ARG A 201 -13.06 -15.24 -17.67
N GLY A 202 -12.90 -14.87 -16.41
CA GLY A 202 -13.53 -15.60 -15.31
C GLY A 202 -13.00 -15.20 -13.93
N ARG A 203 -13.79 -15.49 -12.90
CA ARG A 203 -13.49 -15.13 -11.50
C ARG A 203 -12.93 -16.31 -10.68
N GLY A 204 -12.50 -17.38 -11.33
CA GLY A 204 -11.96 -18.55 -10.63
C GLY A 204 -10.68 -18.26 -9.88
N ALA A 205 -10.44 -19.01 -8.81
CA ALA A 205 -9.16 -19.05 -8.13
C ALA A 205 -8.23 -19.99 -8.90
N LEU A 206 -7.15 -19.44 -9.43
CA LEU A 206 -6.17 -20.15 -10.25
C LEU A 206 -4.75 -19.86 -9.73
N PHE A 207 -3.78 -20.56 -10.29
CA PHE A 207 -2.38 -20.35 -9.98
C PHE A 207 -1.61 -20.03 -11.27
N ALA A 208 -0.77 -19.00 -11.23
CA ALA A 208 0.24 -18.77 -12.24
C ALA A 208 1.45 -19.62 -11.87
N VAL A 209 1.77 -20.60 -12.68
CA VAL A 209 2.86 -21.54 -12.40
C VAL A 209 3.92 -21.46 -13.50
N PRO A 210 5.20 -21.69 -13.14
CA PRO A 210 6.27 -21.77 -14.12
C PRO A 210 6.00 -22.83 -15.17
N ALA A 211 6.39 -22.56 -16.41
CA ALA A 211 6.34 -23.47 -17.54
C ALA A 211 7.70 -23.50 -18.25
N PRO A 212 7.98 -24.54 -19.08
CA PRO A 212 9.23 -24.65 -19.81
C PRO A 212 9.56 -23.39 -20.61
N GLY A 213 10.86 -23.09 -20.75
CA GLY A 213 11.34 -21.91 -21.47
C GLY A 213 11.08 -20.57 -20.77
N GLY A 214 10.89 -20.54 -19.44
CA GLY A 214 10.64 -19.31 -18.68
C GLY A 214 9.24 -18.74 -18.91
N ALA A 215 8.32 -19.52 -19.43
CA ALA A 215 6.92 -19.13 -19.64
C ALA A 215 6.11 -19.27 -18.36
N LEU A 216 4.89 -18.72 -18.38
CA LEU A 216 3.86 -18.93 -17.35
C LEU A 216 2.64 -19.60 -17.96
N ARG A 217 1.96 -20.39 -17.16
CA ARG A 217 0.65 -20.94 -17.49
C ARG A 217 -0.28 -20.87 -16.29
N LEU A 218 -1.58 -20.88 -16.54
CA LEU A 218 -2.57 -21.07 -15.50
C LEU A 218 -2.71 -22.55 -15.13
N ALA A 219 -2.92 -22.81 -13.85
CA ALA A 219 -3.23 -24.12 -13.31
C ALA A 219 -4.32 -24.02 -12.24
N SER A 220 -5.09 -25.08 -12.08
CA SER A 220 -6.10 -25.21 -11.03
C SER A 220 -5.50 -25.61 -9.68
N ARG A 221 -4.23 -26.04 -9.66
CA ARG A 221 -3.51 -26.47 -8.46
C ARG A 221 -2.20 -25.72 -8.31
N PRO A 222 -1.74 -25.48 -7.08
CA PRO A 222 -0.46 -24.87 -6.83
C PRO A 222 0.68 -25.78 -7.32
N ALA A 223 1.80 -25.17 -7.68
CA ALA A 223 3.04 -25.86 -8.03
C ALA A 223 4.24 -25.07 -7.49
N PRO A 224 5.43 -25.69 -7.32
CA PRO A 224 6.62 -24.99 -6.87
C PRO A 224 6.92 -23.75 -7.72
N GLY A 225 7.23 -22.62 -7.06
CA GLY A 225 7.47 -21.33 -7.70
C GLY A 225 6.21 -20.66 -8.27
N GLY A 226 5.05 -21.31 -8.19
CA GLY A 226 3.77 -20.72 -8.60
C GLY A 226 3.17 -19.85 -7.52
N VAL A 227 2.32 -18.89 -7.95
CA VAL A 227 1.60 -17.98 -7.06
C VAL A 227 0.11 -17.97 -7.40
N GLY A 228 -0.72 -17.73 -6.40
CA GLY A 228 -2.17 -17.64 -6.58
C GLY A 228 -2.56 -16.45 -7.45
N VAL A 229 -3.56 -16.65 -8.31
CA VAL A 229 -4.17 -15.60 -9.13
C VAL A 229 -5.67 -15.71 -9.01
N ALA A 230 -6.22 -15.00 -8.05
CA ALA A 230 -7.66 -14.89 -7.91
C ALA A 230 -8.17 -13.78 -8.84
N GLY A 231 -8.94 -14.15 -9.87
CA GLY A 231 -9.40 -13.21 -10.91
C GLY A 231 -8.25 -12.68 -11.77
N PRO A 232 -7.78 -13.46 -12.75
CA PRO A 232 -6.61 -13.13 -13.56
C PRO A 232 -6.74 -11.81 -14.33
N GLU A 233 -7.94 -11.33 -14.58
CA GLU A 233 -8.19 -10.02 -15.20
C GLU A 233 -7.64 -8.84 -14.38
N ARG A 234 -7.47 -9.00 -13.07
CA ARG A 234 -6.90 -7.96 -12.19
C ARG A 234 -5.43 -7.66 -12.50
N LEU A 235 -4.70 -8.66 -13.03
CA LEU A 235 -3.30 -8.51 -13.43
C LEU A 235 -3.11 -7.62 -14.66
N ARG A 236 -4.16 -7.34 -15.44
CA ARG A 236 -4.07 -6.46 -16.61
C ARG A 236 -3.66 -5.03 -16.28
N ALA A 237 -3.76 -4.63 -15.01
CA ALA A 237 -3.22 -3.37 -14.54
C ALA A 237 -1.70 -3.23 -14.79
N LEU A 238 -0.97 -4.35 -14.89
CA LEU A 238 0.47 -4.36 -15.18
C LEU A 238 0.82 -4.09 -16.66
N ASP A 239 -0.10 -4.35 -17.59
CA ASP A 239 0.18 -4.35 -19.03
C ASP A 239 0.87 -3.07 -19.55
N PRO A 240 0.44 -1.84 -19.15
CA PRO A 240 1.07 -0.61 -19.58
C PRO A 240 2.56 -0.50 -19.19
N LEU A 241 2.96 -1.15 -18.08
CA LEU A 241 4.30 -1.05 -17.53
C LEU A 241 5.25 -2.13 -18.03
N LEU A 242 4.74 -3.23 -18.59
CA LEU A 242 5.57 -4.33 -19.05
C LEU A 242 6.56 -3.95 -20.16
N ARG A 243 6.27 -2.90 -20.93
CA ARG A 243 7.19 -2.39 -21.95
C ARG A 243 8.43 -1.71 -21.36
N HIS A 244 8.33 -1.22 -20.13
CA HIS A 244 9.40 -0.52 -19.42
C HIS A 244 10.11 -1.42 -18.41
N ALA A 245 9.51 -2.56 -18.07
CA ALA A 245 10.06 -3.46 -17.07
C ALA A 245 11.30 -4.21 -17.60
N THR A 246 12.27 -4.40 -16.72
CA THR A 246 13.46 -5.23 -16.97
C THR A 246 13.27 -6.65 -16.47
N ARG A 247 12.44 -6.81 -15.43
CA ARG A 247 12.18 -8.09 -14.77
C ARG A 247 10.86 -8.06 -14.03
N VAL A 248 10.19 -9.22 -13.91
CA VAL A 248 8.99 -9.40 -13.10
C VAL A 248 9.23 -10.49 -12.07
N ARG A 249 9.06 -10.19 -10.80
CA ARG A 249 9.17 -11.13 -9.68
C ARG A 249 7.80 -11.36 -9.08
N THR A 250 7.52 -12.59 -8.67
CA THR A 250 6.27 -12.95 -7.99
C THR A 250 6.51 -13.32 -6.55
N TYR A 251 5.54 -13.03 -5.70
CA TYR A 251 5.53 -13.37 -4.29
C TYR A 251 4.17 -13.90 -3.91
N GLY A 252 4.12 -14.85 -3.02
CA GLY A 252 2.85 -15.41 -2.54
C GLY A 252 2.99 -16.08 -1.19
N PRO A 253 1.87 -16.35 -0.49
CA PRO A 253 1.87 -17.03 0.78
C PRO A 253 2.43 -18.45 0.64
N SER A 254 3.19 -18.88 1.64
CA SER A 254 3.84 -20.21 1.66
C SER A 254 2.86 -21.40 1.66
N ALA A 255 1.57 -21.20 1.90
CA ALA A 255 0.58 -22.23 2.17
C ALA A 255 -0.61 -22.25 1.18
N GLY A 256 -0.38 -22.16 -0.13
CA GLY A 256 -1.42 -22.45 -1.13
C GLY A 256 -2.60 -21.48 -1.16
N ASP A 257 -2.48 -20.32 -0.55
CA ASP A 257 -3.47 -19.25 -0.66
C ASP A 257 -3.41 -18.61 -2.06
N THR A 258 -4.52 -18.02 -2.50
CA THR A 258 -4.67 -17.48 -3.86
C THR A 258 -4.30 -15.99 -3.98
N GLY A 259 -3.79 -15.38 -2.91
CA GLY A 259 -3.18 -14.06 -2.93
C GLY A 259 -1.81 -14.07 -3.61
N SER A 260 -1.41 -12.99 -4.24
CA SER A 260 -0.07 -12.82 -4.80
C SER A 260 0.33 -11.37 -4.94
N ALA A 261 1.65 -11.13 -4.96
CA ALA A 261 2.23 -9.86 -5.34
C ALA A 261 3.11 -10.04 -6.57
N TRP A 262 3.04 -9.09 -7.49
CA TRP A 262 3.76 -9.02 -8.75
C TRP A 262 4.58 -7.75 -8.76
N LEU A 263 5.89 -7.89 -8.75
CA LEU A 263 6.81 -6.78 -8.66
C LEU A 263 7.57 -6.63 -9.99
N LEU A 264 7.45 -5.46 -10.59
CA LEU A 264 8.17 -5.06 -11.80
C LEU A 264 9.38 -4.21 -11.42
N ASP A 265 10.56 -4.64 -11.81
CA ASP A 265 11.75 -3.80 -11.74
C ASP A 265 11.75 -2.89 -12.99
N LEU A 266 11.82 -1.59 -12.75
CA LEU A 266 11.82 -0.53 -13.75
C LEU A 266 13.11 0.28 -13.61
N PRO A 267 13.64 0.93 -14.66
CA PRO A 267 14.73 1.87 -14.52
C PRO A 267 14.39 3.01 -13.53
N GLY A 268 15.13 3.09 -12.43
CA GLY A 268 14.91 4.09 -11.38
C GLY A 268 13.68 3.88 -10.51
N ALA A 269 12.91 2.81 -10.71
CA ALA A 269 11.66 2.58 -10.00
C ALA A 269 11.33 1.10 -9.80
N ARG A 270 10.38 0.82 -8.93
CA ARG A 270 9.70 -0.48 -8.78
C ARG A 270 8.20 -0.29 -8.78
N PHE A 271 7.49 -1.21 -9.39
CA PHE A 271 6.03 -1.22 -9.32
C PHE A 271 5.55 -2.55 -8.78
N THR A 272 4.75 -2.53 -7.73
CA THR A 272 4.15 -3.71 -7.10
C THR A 272 2.65 -3.70 -7.31
N LEU A 273 2.09 -4.84 -7.75
CA LEU A 273 0.66 -5.10 -7.77
C LEU A 273 0.38 -6.30 -6.87
N GLN A 274 -0.48 -6.14 -5.86
CA GLN A 274 -0.86 -7.22 -4.96
C GLN A 274 -2.36 -7.50 -5.08
N LEU A 275 -2.69 -8.78 -5.21
CA LEU A 275 -4.06 -9.26 -5.32
C LEU A 275 -4.55 -9.84 -4.00
N SER A 276 -5.76 -9.47 -3.58
CA SER A 276 -6.43 -10.16 -2.48
C SER A 276 -6.67 -11.63 -2.81
N PRO A 277 -6.73 -12.52 -1.81
CA PRO A 277 -6.89 -13.96 -2.01
C PRO A 277 -8.16 -14.38 -2.74
N SER A 278 -9.14 -13.51 -2.86
CA SER A 278 -10.41 -13.78 -3.54
C SER A 278 -10.78 -12.65 -4.49
N PRO A 279 -11.30 -12.93 -5.71
CA PRO A 279 -11.71 -11.90 -6.65
C PRO A 279 -12.94 -11.12 -6.20
N SER A 280 -13.71 -11.68 -5.28
CA SER A 280 -14.94 -11.07 -4.73
C SER A 280 -14.76 -10.57 -3.28
N ARG A 281 -13.53 -10.54 -2.78
CA ARG A 281 -13.23 -10.13 -1.42
C ARG A 281 -12.12 -9.09 -1.40
N ALA A 282 -12.39 -8.01 -0.70
CA ALA A 282 -11.41 -6.96 -0.43
C ALA A 282 -10.31 -7.41 0.54
N PHE A 283 -9.22 -6.65 0.59
CA PHE A 283 -8.41 -6.54 1.79
C PHE A 283 -9.27 -5.85 2.84
N SER A 284 -9.77 -6.60 3.80
CA SER A 284 -10.83 -6.12 4.71
C SER A 284 -10.29 -5.53 6.02
N GLY A 285 -8.99 -5.67 6.24
CA GLY A 285 -8.37 -5.33 7.52
C GLY A 285 -8.70 -6.29 8.65
N GLU A 286 -9.50 -7.33 8.41
CA GLU A 286 -9.83 -8.33 9.44
C GLU A 286 -8.60 -9.14 9.90
N GLY A 287 -7.55 -9.19 9.06
CA GLY A 287 -6.26 -9.77 9.40
C GLY A 287 -5.30 -8.79 10.06
N GLY A 288 -5.58 -7.50 9.91
CA GLY A 288 -4.68 -6.40 10.24
C GLY A 288 -4.90 -5.84 11.64
N ILE A 289 -4.99 -6.68 12.66
CA ILE A 289 -4.87 -6.21 14.04
C ILE A 289 -3.38 -5.97 14.27
N LEU A 290 -2.96 -4.73 14.04
CA LEU A 290 -1.62 -4.29 14.31
C LEU A 290 -1.40 -4.33 15.82
N THR A 291 -0.35 -4.99 16.27
CA THR A 291 0.18 -4.80 17.61
C THR A 291 0.77 -3.38 17.70
N SER A 292 0.93 -2.85 18.91
CA SER A 292 1.56 -1.53 19.13
C SER A 292 2.93 -1.41 18.44
N ASP A 293 3.70 -2.50 18.38
CA ASP A 293 5.00 -2.53 17.68
C ASP A 293 4.85 -2.55 16.15
N GLU A 294 3.78 -3.15 15.63
CA GLU A 294 3.49 -3.17 14.19
C GLU A 294 2.84 -1.87 13.70
N ALA A 295 2.17 -1.13 14.58
CA ALA A 295 1.60 0.18 14.28
C ALA A 295 2.69 1.25 14.04
N GLY A 296 3.88 1.11 14.63
CA GLY A 296 5.03 1.97 14.39
C GLY A 296 5.60 1.87 12.98
N HIS A 297 5.45 0.70 12.34
CA HIS A 297 5.97 0.40 10.99
C HIS A 297 4.82 0.10 10.02
N GLN A 298 4.05 1.06 9.65
CA GLN A 298 2.83 0.87 8.86
C GLN A 298 3.04 0.37 7.41
N GLY A 299 4.15 -0.30 7.14
CA GLY A 299 4.46 -0.85 5.83
C GLY A 299 5.49 -1.97 5.85
N TRP A 300 5.53 -2.75 4.78
CA TRP A 300 6.46 -3.86 4.58
C TRP A 300 6.99 -3.90 3.16
N ASP A 301 8.31 -4.06 2.99
CA ASP A 301 8.94 -4.22 1.69
C ASP A 301 9.14 -5.71 1.37
N LEU A 302 8.64 -6.13 0.22
CA LEU A 302 8.76 -7.52 -0.25
C LEU A 302 10.19 -7.90 -0.65
N VAL A 303 10.98 -6.91 -1.09
CA VAL A 303 12.32 -7.16 -1.64
C VAL A 303 13.32 -7.37 -0.52
N ASP A 304 13.32 -6.47 0.44
CA ASP A 304 14.28 -6.45 1.53
C ASP A 304 13.73 -7.18 2.76
N ALA A 305 12.48 -7.66 2.69
CA ALA A 305 11.75 -8.30 3.78
C ALA A 305 11.84 -7.50 5.09
N ALA A 306 11.73 -6.18 4.96
CA ALA A 306 11.91 -5.23 6.05
C ALA A 306 10.69 -4.30 6.22
N PRO A 307 10.40 -3.86 7.45
CA PRO A 307 9.41 -2.81 7.67
C PRO A 307 9.90 -1.47 7.10
N PHE A 308 8.98 -0.61 6.75
CA PHE A 308 9.26 0.79 6.43
C PHE A 308 8.30 1.71 7.19
N ASP A 309 8.80 2.88 7.55
CA ASP A 309 8.02 3.86 8.28
C ASP A 309 7.02 4.55 7.34
N ARG A 310 5.78 4.59 7.79
CA ARG A 310 4.70 5.34 7.16
C ARG A 310 3.73 5.80 8.25
N HIS A 311 3.35 7.05 8.22
CA HIS A 311 2.40 7.61 9.17
C HIS A 311 1.06 7.84 8.48
N LEU A 312 0.21 6.82 8.45
CA LEU A 312 -1.20 7.01 8.12
C LEU A 312 -1.93 7.57 9.35
N PRO A 313 -3.02 8.31 9.14
CA PRO A 313 -3.87 8.77 10.25
C PRO A 313 -4.64 7.56 10.82
N LEU A 314 -3.95 6.77 11.65
CA LEU A 314 -4.49 5.63 12.37
C LEU A 314 -4.95 6.14 13.73
N ASP A 315 -6.25 6.19 13.93
CA ASP A 315 -6.80 6.27 15.28
C ASP A 315 -6.92 4.82 15.80
N GLU A 316 -6.00 4.43 16.68
CA GLU A 316 -5.94 3.08 17.26
C GLU A 316 -7.24 2.76 18.02
N ALA A 317 -7.82 3.74 18.69
CA ALA A 317 -9.07 3.56 19.44
C ALA A 317 -10.26 3.30 18.50
N VAL A 318 -10.34 4.04 17.38
CA VAL A 318 -11.37 3.82 16.36
C VAL A 318 -11.18 2.48 15.67
N GLN A 319 -9.94 2.10 15.36
CA GLN A 319 -9.67 0.79 14.74
C GLN A 319 -9.99 -0.38 15.68
N ALA A 320 -9.62 -0.28 16.95
CA ALA A 320 -9.97 -1.29 17.95
C ALA A 320 -11.48 -1.38 18.13
N ALA A 321 -12.17 -0.24 18.24
CA ALA A 321 -13.63 -0.19 18.38
C ALA A 321 -14.39 -0.80 17.19
N ASP A 322 -13.84 -0.71 15.98
CA ASP A 322 -14.45 -1.24 14.77
C ASP A 322 -14.10 -2.70 14.46
N GLN A 323 -13.19 -3.31 15.22
CA GLN A 323 -12.80 -4.70 15.04
C GLN A 323 -13.65 -5.64 15.91
N PRO A 324 -14.64 -6.36 15.34
CA PRO A 324 -15.54 -7.21 16.14
C PRO A 324 -14.79 -8.28 16.95
N ARG A 325 -13.68 -8.78 16.43
CA ARG A 325 -12.85 -9.76 17.12
C ARG A 325 -12.06 -9.16 18.28
N MET A 326 -11.61 -7.91 18.16
CA MET A 326 -10.94 -7.20 19.23
C MET A 326 -11.92 -6.91 20.36
N ARG A 327 -13.09 -6.32 20.06
CA ARG A 327 -14.16 -6.11 21.06
C ARG A 327 -14.56 -7.40 21.78
N ALA A 328 -14.69 -8.50 21.03
CA ALA A 328 -15.00 -9.79 21.62
C ALA A 328 -13.85 -10.33 22.50
N ALA A 329 -12.60 -10.03 22.16
CA ALA A 329 -11.44 -10.40 22.96
C ALA A 329 -11.37 -9.57 24.25
N GLU A 330 -11.58 -8.26 24.17
CA GLU A 330 -11.67 -7.35 25.33
C GLU A 330 -12.77 -7.79 26.31
N ALA A 331 -13.95 -8.15 25.78
CA ALA A 331 -15.04 -8.67 26.58
C ALA A 331 -14.67 -9.98 27.30
N LEU A 332 -13.93 -10.88 26.64
CA LEU A 332 -13.43 -12.11 27.27
C LEU A 332 -12.42 -11.82 28.37
N VAL A 333 -11.53 -10.85 28.19
CA VAL A 333 -10.59 -10.43 29.25
C VAL A 333 -11.33 -9.78 30.42
N ALA A 334 -12.23 -8.85 30.13
CA ALA A 334 -13.01 -8.14 31.13
C ALA A 334 -13.89 -9.09 32.00
N SER A 335 -14.38 -10.18 31.40
CA SER A 335 -15.15 -11.20 32.09
C SER A 335 -14.31 -12.21 32.91
N GLY A 336 -12.97 -12.07 32.89
CA GLY A 336 -12.08 -13.03 33.56
C GLY A 336 -12.11 -14.43 32.90
N ALA A 337 -12.43 -14.50 31.61
CA ALA A 337 -12.55 -15.76 30.90
C ALA A 337 -11.21 -16.40 30.52
N VAL A 338 -10.08 -15.70 30.67
CA VAL A 338 -8.75 -16.17 30.26
C VAL A 338 -7.97 -16.67 31.46
N THR A 339 -7.50 -17.90 31.37
CA THR A 339 -6.60 -18.51 32.39
C THR A 339 -5.35 -19.03 31.69
N ARG A 340 -4.17 -18.57 32.10
CA ARG A 340 -2.87 -19.01 31.56
C ARG A 340 -2.21 -20.07 32.43
N SER A 341 -1.57 -21.05 31.76
CA SER A 341 -0.74 -22.08 32.40
C SER A 341 0.44 -22.40 31.48
N GLY A 342 1.59 -21.77 31.70
CA GLY A 342 2.76 -21.89 30.83
C GLY A 342 2.48 -21.42 29.39
N ASP A 343 2.83 -22.28 28.43
CA ASP A 343 2.63 -22.03 27.00
C ASP A 343 1.20 -22.25 26.51
N THR A 344 0.29 -22.56 27.44
CA THR A 344 -1.12 -22.85 27.13
C THR A 344 -2.02 -21.89 27.90
N ALA A 345 -3.07 -21.43 27.27
CA ALA A 345 -4.13 -20.67 27.91
C ALA A 345 -5.49 -21.29 27.58
N THR A 346 -6.38 -21.29 28.56
CA THR A 346 -7.79 -21.65 28.39
C THR A 346 -8.62 -20.38 28.35
N VAL A 347 -9.46 -20.28 27.34
CA VAL A 347 -10.41 -19.17 27.19
C VAL A 347 -11.81 -19.74 27.26
N ARG A 348 -12.53 -19.42 28.32
CA ARG A 348 -13.92 -19.84 28.54
C ARG A 348 -14.83 -19.09 27.56
N GLY A 349 -15.50 -19.83 26.69
CA GLY A 349 -16.51 -19.31 25.79
C GLY A 349 -17.92 -19.52 26.29
N THR A 350 -18.90 -19.14 25.49
CA THR A 350 -20.33 -19.33 25.81
C THR A 350 -20.73 -20.80 25.70
N ASP A 351 -20.22 -21.49 24.68
CA ASP A 351 -20.65 -22.86 24.35
C ASP A 351 -19.57 -23.92 24.69
N ALA A 352 -18.31 -23.48 24.77
CA ALA A 352 -17.18 -24.37 25.05
C ALA A 352 -15.97 -23.59 25.55
N ASP A 353 -15.04 -24.28 26.18
CA ASP A 353 -13.72 -23.76 26.49
C ASP A 353 -12.77 -23.98 25.32
N TYR A 354 -11.98 -22.98 25.01
CA TYR A 354 -11.03 -22.99 23.91
C TYR A 354 -9.60 -22.95 24.43
N THR A 355 -8.77 -23.82 23.88
CA THR A 355 -7.34 -23.84 24.22
C THR A 355 -6.55 -23.03 23.22
N VAL A 356 -5.77 -22.09 23.71
CA VAL A 356 -4.75 -21.35 22.95
C VAL A 356 -3.39 -21.86 23.39
N ARG A 357 -2.55 -22.24 22.43
CA ARG A 357 -1.19 -22.70 22.68
C ARG A 357 -0.20 -21.89 21.89
N ASP A 358 0.83 -21.43 22.56
CA ASP A 358 2.01 -20.86 21.90
C ASP A 358 2.95 -21.97 21.44
N THR A 359 3.39 -21.92 20.19
CA THR A 359 4.28 -22.92 19.60
C THR A 359 5.39 -22.23 18.81
N PRO A 360 6.54 -22.88 18.55
CA PRO A 360 7.59 -22.32 17.71
C PRO A 360 7.10 -21.92 16.29
N ALA A 361 6.02 -22.52 15.81
CA ALA A 361 5.38 -22.21 14.54
C ALA A 361 4.27 -21.14 14.64
N GLY A 362 4.15 -20.46 15.79
CA GLY A 362 3.13 -19.47 16.11
C GLY A 362 1.99 -20.00 16.96
N GLU A 363 1.08 -19.11 17.33
CA GLU A 363 -0.06 -19.40 18.19
C GLU A 363 -1.10 -20.27 17.49
N ARG A 364 -1.71 -21.17 18.24
CA ARG A 364 -2.79 -22.06 17.78
C ARG A 364 -4.00 -21.98 18.70
N CYS A 365 -5.19 -22.14 18.14
CA CYS A 365 -6.44 -22.17 18.89
C CYS A 365 -7.35 -23.32 18.43
N THR A 366 -8.11 -23.91 19.35
CA THR A 366 -9.05 -24.99 19.06
C THR A 366 -10.39 -24.51 18.45
N CYS A 367 -10.62 -23.21 18.29
CA CYS A 367 -11.88 -22.67 17.78
C CYS A 367 -12.10 -22.90 16.29
N ALA A 368 -13.36 -22.89 15.85
CA ALA A 368 -13.74 -23.07 14.45
C ALA A 368 -13.13 -22.01 13.51
N TRP A 369 -13.00 -20.74 13.97
CA TRP A 369 -12.32 -19.69 13.21
C TRP A 369 -10.87 -20.10 12.88
N PHE A 370 -10.13 -20.53 13.90
CA PHE A 370 -8.73 -20.93 13.71
C PHE A 370 -8.63 -22.20 12.87
N ALA A 371 -9.51 -23.18 13.06
CA ALA A 371 -9.55 -24.40 12.25
C ALA A 371 -9.74 -24.08 10.75
N THR A 372 -10.56 -23.08 10.44
CA THR A 372 -10.86 -22.68 9.05
C THR A 372 -9.76 -21.76 8.44
N HIS A 373 -9.23 -20.83 9.23
CA HIS A 373 -8.40 -19.76 8.70
C HIS A 373 -6.95 -19.80 9.19
N ALA A 374 -6.65 -20.54 10.25
CA ALA A 374 -5.39 -20.46 10.99
C ALA A 374 -5.07 -18.97 11.29
N LEU A 375 -3.84 -18.52 11.02
CA LEU A 375 -3.46 -17.11 11.14
C LEU A 375 -3.56 -16.33 9.82
N ARG A 376 -4.00 -16.96 8.72
CA ARG A 376 -4.08 -16.34 7.38
C ARG A 376 -5.02 -15.13 7.31
N ARG A 377 -5.97 -15.03 8.22
CA ARG A 377 -6.91 -13.92 8.37
C ARG A 377 -6.73 -13.19 9.71
N GLY A 378 -5.54 -13.27 10.27
CA GLY A 378 -5.22 -12.79 11.59
C GLY A 378 -5.71 -13.70 12.72
N PRO A 379 -5.37 -13.36 13.97
CA PRO A 379 -5.74 -14.15 15.14
C PRO A 379 -7.25 -14.17 15.38
N CYS A 380 -7.75 -15.26 15.93
CA CYS A 380 -9.13 -15.32 16.41
C CYS A 380 -9.29 -14.51 17.71
N LYS A 381 -10.53 -14.23 18.13
CA LYS A 381 -10.80 -13.52 19.39
C LYS A 381 -10.16 -14.15 20.62
N HIS A 382 -9.99 -15.48 20.64
CA HIS A 382 -9.39 -16.19 21.79
C HIS A 382 -7.87 -15.97 21.87
N ILE A 383 -7.16 -16.00 20.73
CA ILE A 383 -5.73 -15.65 20.67
C ILE A 383 -5.55 -14.19 21.08
N LEU A 384 -6.40 -13.28 20.56
CA LEU A 384 -6.36 -11.87 20.95
C LEU A 384 -6.60 -11.67 22.44
N ALA A 385 -7.59 -12.38 23.03
CA ALA A 385 -7.85 -12.30 24.46
C ALA A 385 -6.63 -12.75 25.28
N VAL A 386 -5.94 -13.81 24.86
CA VAL A 386 -4.71 -14.27 25.52
C VAL A 386 -3.57 -13.25 25.41
N ARG A 387 -3.45 -12.57 24.26
CA ARG A 387 -2.46 -11.49 24.07
C ARG A 387 -2.76 -10.27 24.94
N LEU A 388 -4.04 -9.90 25.06
CA LEU A 388 -4.49 -8.77 25.87
C LEU A 388 -4.44 -9.07 27.38
N HIS A 389 -4.54 -10.34 27.74
CA HIS A 389 -4.47 -10.76 29.14
C HIS A 389 -3.02 -10.68 29.63
N ARG A 390 -2.67 -9.54 30.25
CA ARG A 390 -1.40 -9.41 30.99
C ARG A 390 -1.57 -10.12 32.33
N PRO A 391 -0.69 -11.06 32.69
CA PRO A 391 -0.69 -11.57 34.07
C PRO A 391 -0.39 -10.38 35.00
N ALA A 392 -1.17 -10.28 36.07
CA ALA A 392 -0.96 -9.33 37.16
C ALA A 392 0.38 -9.58 37.87
#